data_b200f272443952e5d50dce1475bff35b
#
_entry.id   b200f272443952e5d50dce1475bff35b
#
_cell.length_a   1.000
_cell.length_b   1.000
_cell.length_c   1.000
_cell.angle_alpha   90.00
_cell.angle_beta   90.00
_cell.angle_gamma   90.00
#
_symmetry.space_group_name_H-M   'P 1'
#
loop_
_entity.id
_entity.type
_entity.pdbx_description
1 polymer ?
#
loop_
_entity_poly.entity_id
_entity_poly.type
_entity_poly.pdbx_seq_one_letter_code
_entity_poly.pdbx_strand_id
1 'polypeptide(L)'
;VELGDYLIEDGSAIVMPLWTIHRDGRYFENPETFDPDRWRRRDPKSVAAYRPFSSGPHACIGQGFALSGATLVLARLVRDFDIDVPETALEDLRLTPTLRPPDGVPATIAPRNAPTANE
;
A
#
# COMPACT_ATOMS: atom_id res chain seq x y z
N VAL A 1 26.94 16.21 2.29
CA VAL A 1 26.93 14.96 1.54
C VAL A 1 26.55 15.26 0.09
N GLU A 2 27.26 14.70 -0.88
CA GLU A 2 26.93 14.80 -2.29
C GLU A 2 25.95 13.69 -2.69
N LEU A 3 24.91 14.08 -3.43
CA LEU A 3 23.90 13.16 -3.97
C LEU A 3 23.68 13.50 -5.45
N GLY A 4 24.34 12.77 -6.34
CA GLY A 4 24.41 13.13 -7.76
C GLY A 4 25.05 14.52 -7.92
N ASP A 5 24.33 15.43 -8.60
CA ASP A 5 24.78 16.81 -8.82
C ASP A 5 24.38 17.78 -7.70
N TYR A 6 23.84 17.29 -6.60
CA TYR A 6 23.33 18.09 -5.48
C TYR A 6 24.24 17.98 -4.26
N LEU A 7 24.53 19.11 -3.64
CA LEU A 7 25.16 19.18 -2.34
C LEU A 7 24.09 19.28 -1.24
N ILE A 8 24.02 18.27 -0.38
CA ILE A 8 23.11 18.26 0.77
C ILE A 8 23.89 18.83 1.96
N GLU A 9 23.42 19.95 2.48
CA GLU A 9 24.01 20.60 3.64
C GLU A 9 23.81 19.79 4.93
N ASP A 10 24.68 20.02 5.90
CA ASP A 10 24.54 19.39 7.21
C ASP A 10 23.27 19.88 7.91
N GLY A 11 22.56 18.95 8.57
CA GLY A 11 21.28 19.23 9.21
C GLY A 11 20.08 19.26 8.28
N SER A 12 20.26 19.03 6.97
CA SER A 12 19.13 18.95 6.02
C SER A 12 18.25 17.73 6.30
N ALA A 13 16.92 17.92 6.26
CA ALA A 13 15.97 16.84 6.26
C ALA A 13 15.75 16.31 4.83
N ILE A 14 15.93 15.01 4.62
CA ILE A 14 15.67 14.34 3.33
C ILE A 14 14.35 13.59 3.42
N VAL A 15 13.41 13.91 2.52
CA VAL A 15 12.12 13.24 2.45
C VAL A 15 12.04 12.41 1.17
N MET A 16 11.75 11.13 1.31
CA MET A 16 11.46 10.23 0.19
C MET A 16 9.94 10.00 0.12
N PRO A 17 9.21 10.67 -0.78
CA PRO A 17 7.75 10.58 -0.84
C PRO A 17 7.32 9.30 -1.56
N LEU A 18 7.25 8.17 -0.83
CA LEU A 18 6.93 6.85 -1.40
C LEU A 18 5.58 6.83 -2.12
N TRP A 19 4.61 7.59 -1.64
CA TRP A 19 3.32 7.75 -2.31
C TRP A 19 3.47 8.24 -3.76
N THR A 20 4.28 9.28 -3.97
CA THR A 20 4.55 9.84 -5.30
C THR A 20 5.43 8.90 -6.13
N ILE A 21 6.47 8.33 -5.51
CA ILE A 21 7.39 7.41 -6.18
C ILE A 21 6.64 6.18 -6.71
N HIS A 22 5.72 5.61 -5.93
CA HIS A 22 4.93 4.45 -6.34
C HIS A 22 3.84 4.78 -7.37
N ARG A 23 3.62 6.07 -7.68
CA ARG A 23 2.73 6.56 -8.74
C ARG A 23 3.46 7.17 -9.92
N ASP A 24 4.75 7.00 -10.00
CA ASP A 24 5.55 7.51 -11.10
C ASP A 24 5.53 6.56 -12.30
N GLY A 25 5.00 7.03 -13.43
CA GLY A 25 4.90 6.27 -14.68
C GLY A 25 6.22 5.80 -15.27
N ARG A 26 7.35 6.37 -14.81
CA ARG A 26 8.69 5.90 -15.19
C ARG A 26 8.99 4.50 -14.63
N TYR A 27 8.37 4.13 -13.52
CA TYR A 27 8.61 2.87 -12.82
C TYR A 27 7.42 1.92 -12.87
N PHE A 28 6.20 2.46 -12.94
CA PHE A 28 4.96 1.70 -12.85
C PHE A 28 4.05 2.05 -14.04
N GLU A 29 3.68 1.05 -14.81
CA GLU A 29 2.68 1.19 -15.85
C GLU A 29 1.29 1.43 -15.24
N ASN A 30 0.53 2.41 -15.77
CA ASN A 30 -0.79 2.80 -15.25
C ASN A 30 -0.80 2.94 -13.70
N PRO A 31 0.02 3.85 -13.14
CA PRO A 31 0.28 3.88 -11.70
C PRO A 31 -0.93 4.25 -10.85
N GLU A 32 -1.92 4.95 -11.42
CA GLU A 32 -3.17 5.32 -10.73
C GLU A 32 -4.21 4.21 -10.75
N THR A 33 -4.00 3.16 -11.54
CA THR A 33 -4.92 2.03 -11.62
C THR A 33 -4.61 1.01 -10.54
N PHE A 34 -5.63 0.60 -9.77
CA PHE A 34 -5.53 -0.53 -8.87
C PHE A 34 -5.49 -1.83 -9.70
N ASP A 35 -4.29 -2.37 -9.87
CA ASP A 35 -4.02 -3.58 -10.66
C ASP A 35 -3.18 -4.57 -9.84
N PRO A 36 -3.83 -5.43 -9.04
CA PRO A 36 -3.12 -6.42 -8.22
C PRO A 36 -2.37 -7.46 -9.07
N ASP A 37 -2.82 -7.73 -10.30
CA ASP A 37 -2.20 -8.69 -11.18
C ASP A 37 -0.86 -8.22 -11.75
N ARG A 38 -0.51 -6.92 -11.59
CA ARG A 38 0.84 -6.45 -11.95
C ARG A 38 1.94 -7.24 -11.25
N TRP A 39 1.70 -7.68 -10.02
CA TRP A 39 2.65 -8.46 -9.23
C TRP A 39 2.68 -9.96 -9.57
N ARG A 40 1.74 -10.43 -10.39
CA ARG A 40 1.83 -11.75 -11.04
C ARG A 40 2.67 -11.70 -12.30
N ARG A 41 2.64 -10.56 -13.01
CA ARG A 41 3.39 -10.34 -14.26
C ARG A 41 4.82 -9.86 -14.02
N ARG A 42 5.10 -9.25 -12.86
CA ARG A 42 6.39 -8.66 -12.53
C ARG A 42 6.77 -8.91 -11.08
N ASP A 43 7.95 -9.44 -10.85
CA ASP A 43 8.48 -9.60 -9.47
C ASP A 43 8.63 -8.21 -8.81
N PRO A 44 8.02 -7.96 -7.66
CA PRO A 44 8.18 -6.71 -6.90
C PRO A 44 9.63 -6.35 -6.63
N LYS A 45 10.50 -7.35 -6.41
CA LYS A 45 11.93 -7.17 -6.14
C LYS A 45 12.70 -6.62 -7.34
N SER A 46 12.20 -6.83 -8.56
CA SER A 46 12.80 -6.30 -9.79
C SER A 46 12.57 -4.81 -9.99
N VAL A 47 11.67 -4.20 -9.22
CA VAL A 47 11.32 -2.78 -9.33
C VAL A 47 12.10 -2.00 -8.27
N ALA A 48 13.18 -1.35 -8.67
CA ALA A 48 14.04 -0.58 -7.75
C ALA A 48 13.28 0.50 -6.97
N ALA A 49 12.26 1.11 -7.57
CA ALA A 49 11.42 2.12 -6.95
C ALA A 49 10.38 1.56 -5.97
N TYR A 50 10.11 0.23 -5.98
CA TYR A 50 9.13 -0.37 -5.09
C TYR A 50 9.72 -0.63 -3.70
N ARG A 51 9.47 0.27 -2.77
CA ARG A 51 10.03 0.25 -1.41
C ARG A 51 8.96 0.52 -0.34
N PRO A 52 7.87 -0.27 -0.28
CA PRO A 52 6.74 0.00 0.63
C PRO A 52 7.14 -0.06 2.11
N PHE A 53 8.23 -0.73 2.44
CA PHE A 53 8.77 -0.86 3.79
C PHE A 53 10.20 -0.30 3.92
N SER A 54 10.55 0.66 3.06
CA SER A 54 11.93 1.18 2.97
C SER A 54 12.92 0.11 2.50
N SER A 55 14.22 0.32 2.69
CA SER A 55 15.27 -0.63 2.31
C SER A 55 16.57 -0.34 3.07
N GLY A 56 17.52 -1.29 2.96
CA GLY A 56 18.84 -1.17 3.59
C GLY A 56 18.78 -1.29 5.12
N PRO A 57 19.73 -0.68 5.85
CA PRO A 57 19.82 -0.79 7.31
C PRO A 57 18.61 -0.24 8.06
N HIS A 58 17.83 0.64 7.43
CA HIS A 58 16.62 1.26 7.98
C HIS A 58 15.33 0.67 7.42
N ALA A 59 15.37 -0.54 6.84
CA ALA A 59 14.17 -1.25 6.43
C ALA A 59 13.26 -1.53 7.63
N CYS A 60 11.95 -1.50 7.40
CA CYS A 60 10.96 -1.72 8.44
C CYS A 60 11.10 -3.12 9.07
N ILE A 61 11.42 -3.18 10.34
CA ILE A 61 11.54 -4.44 11.09
C ILE A 61 10.20 -5.19 11.18
N GLY A 62 9.08 -4.46 11.15
CA GLY A 62 7.73 -5.01 11.23
C GLY A 62 7.16 -5.52 9.90
N GLN A 63 7.91 -5.49 8.80
CA GLN A 63 7.40 -5.86 7.47
C GLN A 63 6.74 -7.24 7.44
N GLY A 64 7.40 -8.27 7.98
CA GLY A 64 6.87 -9.63 8.00
C GLY A 64 5.57 -9.73 8.80
N PHE A 65 5.53 -9.11 9.96
CA PHE A 65 4.33 -9.05 10.81
C PHE A 65 3.18 -8.33 10.11
N ALA A 66 3.44 -7.17 9.52
CA ALA A 66 2.43 -6.37 8.83
C ALA A 66 1.83 -7.13 7.63
N LEU A 67 2.67 -7.76 6.80
CA LEU A 67 2.20 -8.54 5.65
C LEU A 67 1.39 -9.77 6.06
N SER A 68 1.85 -10.51 7.06
CA SER A 68 1.13 -11.68 7.56
C SER A 68 -0.22 -11.27 8.17
N GLY A 69 -0.23 -10.25 9.02
CA GLY A 69 -1.45 -9.73 9.63
C GLY A 69 -2.46 -9.23 8.61
N ALA A 70 -2.02 -8.40 7.66
CA ALA A 70 -2.87 -7.89 6.59
C ALA A 70 -3.44 -9.03 5.72
N THR A 71 -2.64 -10.03 5.39
CA THR A 71 -3.09 -11.18 4.61
C THR A 71 -4.16 -11.98 5.34
N LEU A 72 -3.97 -12.27 6.62
CA LEU A 72 -4.94 -13.02 7.43
C LEU A 72 -6.27 -12.24 7.59
N VAL A 73 -6.18 -10.95 7.89
CA VAL A 73 -7.37 -10.10 8.03
C VAL A 73 -8.13 -10.02 6.71
N LEU A 74 -7.43 -9.74 5.60
CA LEU A 74 -8.03 -9.65 4.28
C LEU A 74 -8.67 -10.97 3.86
N ALA A 75 -7.97 -12.10 4.05
CA ALA A 75 -8.50 -13.44 3.75
C ALA A 75 -9.79 -13.72 4.54
N ARG A 76 -9.84 -13.33 5.82
CA ARG A 76 -11.03 -13.47 6.65
C ARG A 76 -12.18 -12.60 6.15
N LEU A 77 -11.91 -11.32 5.87
CA LEU A 77 -12.91 -10.38 5.38
C LEU A 77 -13.53 -10.85 4.06
N VAL A 78 -12.69 -11.20 3.08
CA VAL A 78 -13.16 -11.63 1.74
C VAL A 78 -13.91 -12.96 1.79
N ARG A 79 -13.56 -13.84 2.72
CA ARG A 79 -14.24 -15.12 2.90
C ARG A 79 -15.64 -14.97 3.49
N ASP A 80 -15.78 -14.13 4.52
CA ASP A 80 -16.96 -14.12 5.37
C ASP A 80 -17.94 -13.01 5.03
N PHE A 81 -17.49 -11.97 4.29
CA PHE A 81 -18.29 -10.76 4.04
C PHE A 81 -18.27 -10.34 2.59
N ASP A 82 -19.38 -9.78 2.14
CA ASP A 82 -19.46 -8.92 0.97
C ASP A 82 -19.28 -7.48 1.45
N ILE A 83 -18.32 -6.79 0.85
CA ILE A 83 -17.89 -5.45 1.28
C ILE A 83 -18.01 -4.51 0.09
N ASP A 84 -18.79 -3.47 0.25
CA ASP A 84 -18.93 -2.39 -0.72
C ASP A 84 -18.30 -1.11 -0.15
N VAL A 85 -17.37 -0.52 -0.90
CA VAL A 85 -16.64 0.70 -0.54
C VAL A 85 -16.90 1.75 -1.60
N PRO A 86 -17.43 2.94 -1.26
CA PRO A 86 -17.64 4.01 -2.24
C PRO A 86 -16.32 4.40 -2.93
N GLU A 87 -16.36 4.73 -4.21
CA GLU A 87 -15.18 5.20 -4.97
C GLU A 87 -14.54 6.43 -4.32
N THR A 88 -15.33 7.28 -3.70
CA THR A 88 -14.88 8.49 -3.01
C THR A 88 -14.23 8.25 -1.65
N ALA A 89 -14.21 7.01 -1.16
CA ALA A 89 -13.74 6.69 0.19
C ALA A 89 -12.28 7.07 0.50
N LEU A 90 -11.47 7.26 -0.54
CA LEU A 90 -10.05 7.60 -0.43
C LEU A 90 -9.70 8.99 -1.00
N GLU A 91 -10.67 9.86 -1.22
CA GLU A 91 -10.42 11.20 -1.76
C GLU A 91 -9.82 12.15 -0.72
N ASP A 92 -10.20 12.03 0.56
CA ASP A 92 -9.64 12.83 1.66
C ASP A 92 -8.59 12.03 2.43
N LEU A 93 -7.36 12.06 1.93
CA LEU A 93 -6.21 11.45 2.62
C LEU A 93 -5.39 12.51 3.34
N ARG A 94 -5.03 12.26 4.59
CA ARG A 94 -4.18 13.14 5.40
C ARG A 94 -2.87 12.48 5.80
N LEU A 95 -1.81 13.25 5.76
CA LEU A 95 -0.48 12.83 6.20
C LEU A 95 -0.29 13.18 7.68
N THR A 96 -0.37 12.16 8.59
CA THR A 96 -0.26 12.34 10.05
C THR A 96 0.28 11.11 10.78
N PRO A 97 1.51 10.87 10.92
CA PRO A 97 2.68 10.97 10.04
C PRO A 97 2.62 10.01 8.85
N THR A 98 1.61 9.14 8.79
CA THR A 98 1.33 8.24 7.67
C THR A 98 0.14 8.76 6.87
N LEU A 99 0.11 8.47 5.57
CA LEU A 99 -1.02 8.79 4.72
C LEU A 99 -2.19 7.86 5.06
N ARG A 100 -3.30 8.44 5.49
CA ARG A 100 -4.50 7.69 5.89
C ARG A 100 -5.78 8.52 5.72
N PRO A 101 -6.95 7.89 5.53
CA PRO A 101 -8.24 8.56 5.69
C PRO A 101 -8.40 9.00 7.16
N PRO A 102 -8.76 10.27 7.45
CA PRO A 102 -8.85 10.79 8.82
C PRO A 102 -9.93 10.09 9.64
N ASP A 103 -11.07 9.80 9.02
CA ASP A 103 -12.26 9.26 9.66
C ASP A 103 -12.50 7.78 9.34
N GLY A 104 -11.47 7.09 8.83
CA GLY A 104 -11.55 5.70 8.37
C GLY A 104 -12.09 5.58 6.95
N VAL A 105 -12.34 4.35 6.52
CA VAL A 105 -12.90 4.04 5.19
C VAL A 105 -14.36 3.65 5.38
N PRO A 106 -15.32 4.44 4.89
CA PRO A 106 -16.73 4.07 4.94
C PRO A 106 -16.95 2.81 4.09
N ALA A 107 -17.67 1.84 4.62
CA ALA A 107 -17.98 0.61 3.91
C ALA A 107 -19.33 0.06 4.35
N THR A 108 -20.08 -0.52 3.41
CA THR A 108 -21.23 -1.36 3.72
C THR A 108 -20.75 -2.81 3.78
N ILE A 109 -21.04 -3.50 4.89
CA ILE A 109 -20.57 -4.86 5.13
C ILE A 109 -21.79 -5.75 5.37
N ALA A 110 -21.93 -6.82 4.58
CA ALA A 110 -22.95 -7.86 4.76
C ALA A 110 -22.28 -9.23 4.92
N PRO A 111 -22.77 -10.09 5.81
CA PRO A 111 -22.29 -11.47 5.88
C PRO A 111 -22.51 -12.17 4.53
N ARG A 112 -21.47 -12.80 4.01
CA ARG A 112 -21.62 -13.69 2.84
C ARG A 112 -22.39 -14.92 3.29
N ASN A 113 -23.52 -15.20 2.65
CA ASN A 113 -24.31 -16.40 2.95
C ASN A 113 -23.37 -17.61 2.86
N ALA A 114 -23.23 -18.33 3.98
CA ALA A 114 -22.54 -19.59 3.97
C ALA A 114 -23.21 -20.48 2.89
N PRO A 115 -22.45 -21.21 2.06
CA PRO A 115 -23.05 -22.20 1.19
C PRO A 115 -23.90 -23.10 2.08
N THR A 116 -25.19 -23.20 1.78
CA THR A 116 -26.06 -24.19 2.39
C THR A 116 -25.35 -25.52 2.23
N ALA A 117 -24.94 -26.14 3.34
CA ALA A 117 -24.47 -27.50 3.35
C ALA A 117 -25.61 -28.30 2.72
N ASN A 118 -25.47 -28.68 1.46
CA ASN A 118 -26.35 -29.63 0.83
C ASN A 118 -26.18 -30.95 1.56
N GLU A 119 -27.27 -31.42 2.08
CA GLU A 119 -27.53 -32.76 2.61
C GLU A 119 -26.95 -33.87 1.72
#